data_4b52d09df6a486b70c2b4643a23f9db7
#
_entry.id   4b52d09df6a486b70c2b4643a23f9db7
#
_cell.length_a   1.000
_cell.length_b   1.000
_cell.length_c   1.000
_cell.angle_alpha   90.00
_cell.angle_beta   90.00
_cell.angle_gamma   90.00
#
_symmetry.space_group_name_H-M   'P 1'
#
loop_
_entity.id
_entity.type
_entity.pdbx_description
1 polymer ?
#
loop_
_entity_poly.entity_id
_entity_poly.type
_entity_poly.pdbx_seq_one_letter_code
_entity_poly.pdbx_strand_id
1 'polypeptide(L)'
;MPFLTEEIYHNLPIIDTSNPLTTSNWPNNEKYDLTIISEFEVTKEIISQIRNYRKEKNISFKTSLNLYYLPNKKQLNNIEIIKKIGSITNLEESSKEKFNMVNSFIIKNYEFSI
;
A
#
# COMPACT_ATOMS: atom_id res chain seq x y z
N MET A 1 -24.60 7.45 16.20
CA MET A 1 -25.43 6.24 16.06
C MET A 1 -24.96 5.14 17.02
N PRO A 2 -25.26 5.22 18.29
CA PRO A 2 -24.72 4.29 19.29
C PRO A 2 -25.25 2.86 19.11
N PHE A 3 -26.49 2.69 18.69
CA PHE A 3 -27.08 1.35 18.53
C PHE A 3 -26.51 0.58 17.33
N LEU A 4 -26.25 1.25 16.22
CA LEU A 4 -25.64 0.62 15.05
C LEU A 4 -24.18 0.22 15.30
N THR A 5 -23.41 1.05 15.98
CA THR A 5 -22.02 0.76 16.35
C THR A 5 -21.92 -0.39 17.32
N GLU A 6 -22.83 -0.50 18.28
CA GLU A 6 -22.92 -1.61 19.21
C GLU A 6 -23.24 -2.93 18.47
N GLU A 7 -24.21 -2.92 17.55
CA GLU A 7 -24.56 -4.07 16.73
C GLU A 7 -23.37 -4.56 15.88
N ILE A 8 -22.68 -3.66 15.21
CA ILE A 8 -21.47 -3.99 14.43
C ILE A 8 -20.39 -4.56 15.33
N TYR A 9 -20.16 -3.95 16.49
CA TYR A 9 -19.16 -4.40 17.45
C TYR A 9 -19.38 -5.85 17.90
N HIS A 10 -20.61 -6.22 18.23
CA HIS A 10 -20.94 -7.57 18.65
C HIS A 10 -20.83 -8.63 17.54
N ASN A 11 -20.87 -8.21 16.29
CA ASN A 11 -20.70 -9.09 15.13
C ASN A 11 -19.24 -9.28 14.69
N LEU A 12 -18.29 -8.62 15.33
CA LEU A 12 -16.86 -8.81 15.03
C LEU A 12 -16.35 -10.12 15.64
N PRO A 13 -15.69 -10.99 14.85
CA PRO A 13 -15.30 -12.34 15.29
C PRO A 13 -14.19 -12.38 16.34
N ILE A 14 -13.56 -11.24 16.64
CA ILE A 14 -12.38 -11.14 17.49
C ILE A 14 -12.73 -10.60 18.89
N ILE A 15 -13.99 -10.21 19.11
CA ILE A 15 -14.37 -9.44 20.29
C ILE A 15 -15.15 -10.31 21.27
N ASP A 16 -14.76 -10.22 22.53
CA ASP A 16 -15.53 -10.77 23.64
C ASP A 16 -16.82 -9.95 23.81
N THR A 17 -17.95 -10.58 23.50
CA THR A 17 -19.29 -9.96 23.54
C THR A 17 -19.83 -9.78 24.95
N SER A 18 -19.06 -10.13 25.98
CA SER A 18 -19.49 -10.02 27.39
C SER A 18 -19.64 -8.56 27.86
N ASN A 19 -18.91 -7.63 27.22
CA ASN A 19 -18.94 -6.20 27.58
C ASN A 19 -19.46 -5.34 26.41
N PRO A 20 -20.44 -4.45 26.66
CA PRO A 20 -20.91 -3.51 25.66
C PRO A 20 -19.81 -2.52 25.24
N LEU A 21 -19.81 -2.13 23.95
CA LEU A 21 -18.90 -1.11 23.45
C LEU A 21 -19.03 0.21 24.18
N THR A 22 -20.25 0.59 24.56
CA THR A 22 -20.58 1.84 25.26
C THR A 22 -19.91 1.97 26.62
N THR A 23 -19.57 0.86 27.27
CA THR A 23 -18.88 0.83 28.58
C THR A 23 -17.41 0.45 28.47
N SER A 24 -16.94 0.16 27.27
CA SER A 24 -15.53 -0.18 27.05
C SER A 24 -14.62 1.06 27.16
N ASN A 25 -13.38 0.81 27.57
CA ASN A 25 -12.40 1.87 27.65
C ASN A 25 -11.96 2.33 26.25
N TRP A 26 -11.61 3.61 26.12
CA TRP A 26 -10.96 4.11 24.93
C TRP A 26 -9.66 3.36 24.63
N PRO A 27 -9.35 3.09 23.37
CA PRO A 27 -8.08 2.50 23.02
C PRO A 27 -6.91 3.35 23.52
N ASN A 28 -5.96 2.71 24.16
CA ASN A 28 -4.73 3.37 24.57
C ASN A 28 -3.79 3.53 23.39
N ASN A 29 -3.04 4.63 23.36
CA ASN A 29 -1.97 4.80 22.39
C ASN A 29 -0.85 3.80 22.68
N GLU A 30 -0.65 2.88 21.76
CA GLU A 30 0.49 1.98 21.79
C GLU A 30 1.71 2.65 21.15
N LYS A 31 2.89 2.19 21.55
CA LYS A 31 4.13 2.62 20.91
C LYS A 31 4.13 2.15 19.45
N TYR A 32 4.41 3.04 18.53
CA TYR A 32 4.49 2.75 17.12
C TYR A 32 5.93 2.87 16.62
N ASP A 33 6.25 2.11 15.60
CA ASP A 33 7.55 2.14 14.95
C ASP A 33 7.55 3.15 13.80
N LEU A 34 8.31 4.23 13.98
CA LEU A 34 8.48 5.28 12.96
C LEU A 34 9.07 4.75 11.65
N THR A 35 9.86 3.69 11.72
CA THR A 35 10.46 3.07 10.53
C THR A 35 9.39 2.46 9.64
N ILE A 36 8.45 1.73 10.23
CA ILE A 36 7.32 1.11 9.50
C ILE A 36 6.47 2.20 8.85
N ILE A 37 6.19 3.28 9.57
CA ILE A 37 5.41 4.40 9.03
C ILE A 37 6.11 5.02 7.82
N SER A 38 7.41 5.30 7.92
CA SER A 38 8.18 5.90 6.82
C SER A 38 8.27 5.01 5.59
N GLU A 39 8.37 3.70 5.77
CA GLU A 39 8.36 2.71 4.69
C GLU A 39 6.98 2.63 4.02
N PHE A 40 5.92 2.71 4.82
CA PHE A 40 4.56 2.70 4.28
C PHE A 40 4.23 3.99 3.52
N GLU A 41 4.80 5.13 3.89
CA GLU A 41 4.66 6.38 3.12
C GLU A 41 5.25 6.25 1.71
N VAL A 42 6.42 5.62 1.59
CA VAL A 42 6.99 5.29 0.27
C VAL A 42 6.03 4.41 -0.54
N THR A 43 5.46 3.41 0.10
CA THR A 43 4.46 2.52 -0.54
C THR A 43 3.25 3.30 -1.05
N LYS A 44 2.73 4.25 -0.27
CA LYS A 44 1.61 5.13 -0.69
C LYS A 44 1.97 5.98 -1.91
N GLU A 45 3.16 6.56 -1.93
CA GLU A 45 3.64 7.35 -3.05
C GLU A 45 3.74 6.51 -4.34
N ILE A 46 4.28 5.29 -4.25
CA ILE A 46 4.36 4.36 -5.38
C ILE A 46 2.95 4.06 -5.93
N ILE A 47 2.02 3.71 -5.07
CA ILE A 47 0.63 3.41 -5.46
C ILE A 47 -0.02 4.64 -6.11
N SER A 48 0.22 5.83 -5.58
CA SER A 48 -0.29 7.08 -6.14
C SER A 48 0.24 7.33 -7.56
N GLN A 49 1.53 7.13 -7.79
CA GLN A 49 2.13 7.29 -9.12
C GLN A 49 1.61 6.26 -10.11
N ILE A 50 1.43 5.01 -9.71
CA ILE A 50 0.82 3.98 -10.55
C ILE A 50 -0.61 4.37 -10.95
N ARG A 51 -1.39 4.91 -10.02
CA ARG A 51 -2.76 5.39 -10.31
C ARG A 51 -2.76 6.58 -11.26
N ASN A 52 -1.85 7.53 -11.08
CA ASN A 52 -1.70 8.68 -11.97
C ASN A 52 -1.33 8.23 -13.39
N TYR A 53 -0.36 7.33 -13.50
CA TYR A 53 0.03 6.75 -14.79
C TYR A 53 -1.15 6.06 -15.50
N ARG A 54 -1.91 5.25 -14.78
CA ARG A 54 -3.11 4.61 -15.33
C ARG A 54 -4.14 5.64 -15.82
N LYS A 55 -4.34 6.71 -15.07
CA LYS A 55 -5.26 7.79 -15.44
C LYS A 55 -4.79 8.52 -16.69
N GLU A 56 -3.52 8.86 -16.79
CA GLU A 56 -2.94 9.55 -17.95
C GLU A 56 -3.01 8.71 -19.23
N LYS A 57 -2.78 7.42 -19.12
CA LYS A 57 -2.82 6.48 -20.24
C LYS A 57 -4.20 5.86 -20.48
N ASN A 58 -5.22 6.22 -19.71
CA ASN A 58 -6.57 5.64 -19.75
C ASN A 58 -6.59 4.10 -19.59
N ILE A 59 -5.70 3.56 -18.76
CA ILE A 59 -5.59 2.11 -18.53
C ILE A 59 -6.56 1.69 -17.44
N SER A 60 -7.43 0.72 -17.75
CA SER A 60 -8.37 0.16 -16.77
C SER A 60 -7.64 -0.53 -15.61
N PHE A 61 -8.25 -0.46 -14.42
CA PHE A 61 -7.75 -1.20 -13.24
C PHE A 61 -7.77 -2.72 -13.42
N LYS A 62 -8.58 -3.23 -14.34
CA LYS A 62 -8.64 -4.66 -14.69
C LYS A 62 -7.43 -5.12 -15.51
N THR A 63 -6.74 -4.19 -16.17
CA THR A 63 -5.54 -4.49 -16.94
C THR A 63 -4.34 -4.55 -15.99
N SER A 64 -3.67 -5.68 -15.95
CA SER A 64 -2.44 -5.83 -15.16
C SER A 64 -1.26 -5.11 -15.82
N LEU A 65 -0.37 -4.57 -15.00
CA LEU A 65 0.87 -3.93 -15.45
C LEU A 65 2.07 -4.68 -14.87
N ASN A 66 3.19 -4.55 -15.54
CA ASN A 66 4.49 -4.97 -15.03
C ASN A 66 5.24 -3.73 -14.53
N LEU A 67 5.80 -3.82 -13.36
CA LEU A 67 6.59 -2.75 -12.74
C LEU A 67 8.01 -3.25 -12.52
N TYR A 68 8.96 -2.49 -12.99
CA TYR A 68 10.39 -2.76 -12.80
C TYR A 68 10.98 -1.68 -11.91
N TYR A 69 11.88 -2.05 -11.03
CA TYR A 69 12.57 -1.07 -10.20
C TYR A 69 14.07 -1.33 -10.15
N LEU A 70 14.82 -0.23 -9.99
CA LEU A 70 16.25 -0.29 -9.76
C LEU A 70 16.51 -0.24 -8.26
N PRO A 71 17.19 -1.23 -7.69
CA PRO A 71 17.52 -1.25 -6.28
C PRO A 71 18.57 -0.19 -5.97
N ASN A 72 18.18 0.80 -5.20
CA ASN A 72 19.08 1.83 -4.69
C ASN A 72 19.32 1.60 -3.20
N LYS A 73 20.39 0.97 -2.82
CA LYS A 73 20.88 0.78 -1.44
C LYS A 73 19.91 0.17 -0.39
N LYS A 74 18.62 0.10 -0.64
CA LYS A 74 17.62 -0.45 0.27
C LYS A 74 16.63 -1.32 -0.48
N GLN A 75 16.34 -2.48 0.06
CA GLN A 75 15.35 -3.38 -0.51
C GLN A 75 13.95 -2.77 -0.38
N LEU A 76 13.13 -2.92 -1.39
CA LEU A 76 11.75 -2.44 -1.38
C LEU A 76 10.91 -3.34 -0.46
N ASN A 77 10.28 -2.73 0.54
CA ASN A 77 9.34 -3.42 1.42
C ASN A 77 7.91 -3.31 0.89
N ASN A 78 7.00 -4.12 1.44
CA ASN A 78 5.58 -4.09 1.10
C ASN A 78 5.24 -4.40 -0.37
N ILE A 79 6.06 -5.21 -1.03
CA ILE A 79 5.90 -5.60 -2.45
C ILE A 79 4.52 -6.18 -2.72
N GLU A 80 4.01 -7.04 -1.84
CA GLU A 80 2.70 -7.68 -2.01
C GLU A 80 1.55 -6.67 -1.98
N ILE A 81 1.66 -5.66 -1.12
CA ILE A 81 0.67 -4.58 -1.02
C ILE A 81 0.66 -3.76 -2.31
N ILE A 82 1.85 -3.42 -2.84
CA ILE A 82 1.99 -2.69 -4.10
C ILE A 82 1.39 -3.49 -5.25
N LYS A 83 1.70 -4.78 -5.35
CA LYS A 83 1.14 -5.66 -6.37
C LYS A 83 -0.38 -5.72 -6.31
N LYS A 84 -0.94 -5.95 -5.14
CA LYS A 84 -2.38 -6.12 -4.94
C LYS A 84 -3.15 -4.82 -5.22
N ILE A 85 -2.72 -3.71 -4.65
CA ILE A 85 -3.42 -2.42 -4.77
C ILE A 85 -3.14 -1.75 -6.13
N GLY A 86 -1.94 -1.95 -6.69
CA GLY A 86 -1.56 -1.41 -8.00
C GLY A 86 -2.06 -2.22 -9.19
N SER A 87 -2.65 -3.41 -8.97
CA SER A 87 -2.96 -4.40 -10.02
C SER A 87 -1.73 -4.72 -10.86
N ILE A 88 -0.62 -5.05 -10.19
CA ILE A 88 0.66 -5.35 -10.82
C ILE A 88 0.88 -6.86 -10.79
N THR A 89 1.13 -7.44 -11.96
CA THR A 89 1.41 -8.88 -12.08
C THR A 89 2.82 -9.18 -11.61
N ASN A 90 3.80 -8.49 -12.18
CA ASN A 90 5.22 -8.69 -11.88
C ASN A 90 5.82 -7.38 -11.35
N LEU A 91 6.54 -7.50 -10.25
CA LEU A 91 7.40 -6.45 -9.72
C LEU A 91 8.77 -7.06 -9.55
N GLU A 92 9.69 -6.67 -10.41
CA GLU A 92 11.01 -7.28 -10.50
C GLU A 92 12.11 -6.22 -10.44
N GLU A 93 13.24 -6.64 -9.87
CA GLU A 93 14.45 -5.84 -9.96
C GLU A 93 14.98 -5.89 -11.40
N SER A 94 15.22 -4.73 -11.97
CA SER A 94 15.77 -4.63 -13.32
C SER A 94 17.24 -4.20 -13.27
N SER A 95 18.02 -4.69 -14.25
CA SER A 95 19.32 -4.10 -14.53
C SER A 95 19.15 -2.84 -15.36
N LYS A 96 20.09 -1.89 -15.24
CA LYS A 96 20.05 -0.60 -15.95
C LYS A 96 19.85 -0.74 -17.46
N GLU A 97 20.27 -1.85 -18.03
CA GLU A 97 20.16 -2.12 -19.50
C GLU A 97 18.73 -2.41 -19.96
N LYS A 98 17.87 -2.93 -19.09
CA LYS A 98 16.46 -3.25 -19.38
C LYS A 98 15.49 -2.17 -18.93
N PHE A 99 15.99 -1.14 -18.28
CA PHE A 99 15.17 -0.09 -17.69
C PHE A 99 14.68 0.88 -18.77
N ASN A 100 13.38 0.93 -18.97
CA ASN A 100 12.79 1.81 -19.97
C ASN A 100 12.57 3.22 -19.38
N MET A 101 13.38 4.18 -19.79
CA MET A 101 13.30 5.56 -19.31
C MET A 101 12.06 6.33 -19.78
N VAL A 102 11.36 5.85 -20.79
CA VAL A 102 10.21 6.58 -21.39
C VAL A 102 9.02 6.65 -20.43
N ASN A 103 8.83 5.61 -19.63
CA ASN A 103 7.72 5.52 -18.68
C ASN A 103 8.26 5.32 -17.24
N SER A 104 9.27 6.09 -16.87
CA SER A 104 9.90 5.99 -15.56
C SER A 104 9.44 7.11 -14.63
N PHE A 105 9.42 6.82 -13.33
CA PHE A 105 9.22 7.78 -12.28
C PHE A 105 10.15 7.50 -11.09
N ILE A 106 10.49 8.52 -10.35
CA ILE A 106 11.42 8.44 -9.22
C ILE A 106 10.66 8.76 -7.93
N ILE A 107 10.80 7.91 -6.94
CA ILE A 107 10.27 8.13 -5.61
C ILE A 107 11.38 7.95 -4.59
N LYS A 108 11.75 9.05 -3.93
CA LYS A 108 12.87 9.08 -2.98
C LYS A 108 14.15 8.49 -3.62
N ASN A 109 14.51 7.27 -3.20
CA ASN A 109 15.73 6.59 -3.66
C ASN A 109 15.46 5.44 -4.64
N TYR A 110 14.25 5.31 -5.12
CA TYR A 110 13.87 4.23 -6.05
C TYR A 110 13.48 4.80 -7.41
N GLU A 111 13.98 4.17 -8.45
CA GLU A 111 13.58 4.42 -9.83
C GLU A 111 12.69 3.30 -10.30
N PHE A 112 11.53 3.66 -10.84
CA PHE A 112 10.54 2.70 -11.34
C PHE A 112 10.30 2.91 -12.83
N SER A 113 10.05 1.81 -13.54
CA SER A 113 9.61 1.80 -14.94
C SER A 113 8.39 0.89 -15.12
N ILE A 114 7.48 1.34 -15.93
CA ILE A 114 6.25 0.60 -16.28
C ILE A 114 6.31 0.11 -17.72
#